data_5e8878a77c3c2dc16aaf89209bd6f5ee
#
_entry.id   5e8878a77c3c2dc16aaf89209bd6f5ee
#
_cell.length_a   1.000
_cell.length_b   1.000
_cell.length_c   1.000
_cell.angle_alpha   90.00
_cell.angle_beta   90.00
_cell.angle_gamma   90.00
#
_symmetry.space_group_name_H-M   'P 1'
#
loop_
_entity.id
_entity.type
_entity.pdbx_description
1 polymer ?
#
loop_
_entity_poly.entity_id
_entity_poly.type
_entity_poly.pdbx_seq_one_letter_code
_entity_poly.pdbx_strand_id
1 'polypeptide(L)'
;MTYRLSVGLFYEKFEKGRNNMAIVVPEIFADATNAALDHSIRIGRIAFDATDLVGDIRTYGDTVHFPVIDRISDAEVMEDGTELTPSEVSMTDNTAKIKQVGKAVRIYDKHSTQVKGHLIDNMATQIGESMADAIDKDLIGEMDKSAAYKVSGDATSITYTTIEAAFDCFGDKADRNTAGIIINSRLRSKFLSMDEFVKNDRTYVNNANGTPVDDDGVIGYWRGSIPVILSNNGTYDEEKLECKTYIVKNGALGIIKQKDASIEEQRESLRKATLISADEMYAVKLIDPKGVVIIRKTIE
;
A
#
# COMPACT_ATOMS: atom_id res chain seq x y z
N MET A 1 14.25 19.22 -13.06
CA MET A 1 15.71 19.43 -13.35
C MET A 1 16.58 19.31 -12.10
N THR A 2 16.04 19.31 -10.90
CA THR A 2 16.78 19.29 -9.61
C THR A 2 17.09 17.89 -9.08
N TYR A 3 16.33 16.87 -9.40
CA TYR A 3 16.53 15.49 -8.89
C TYR A 3 17.67 14.71 -9.56
N ARG A 4 17.98 14.99 -10.81
CA ARG A 4 19.12 14.32 -11.51
C ARG A 4 20.50 14.85 -11.09
N LEU A 5 20.56 16.06 -10.54
CA LEU A 5 21.80 16.65 -10.02
C LEU A 5 22.18 16.10 -8.64
N SER A 6 21.20 15.69 -7.82
CA SER A 6 21.50 15.12 -6.49
C SER A 6 22.06 13.71 -6.57
N VAL A 7 21.58 12.87 -7.47
CA VAL A 7 22.07 11.50 -7.64
C VAL A 7 23.48 11.51 -8.27
N GLY A 8 23.76 12.39 -9.22
CA GLY A 8 25.07 12.53 -9.84
C GLY A 8 26.16 13.06 -8.87
N LEU A 9 25.82 13.98 -7.98
CA LEU A 9 26.73 14.49 -6.95
C LEU A 9 27.00 13.44 -5.85
N PHE A 10 26.06 12.52 -5.61
CA PHE A 10 26.24 11.39 -4.70
C PHE A 10 27.26 10.39 -5.26
N TYR A 11 27.20 10.10 -6.57
CA TYR A 11 28.16 9.19 -7.23
C TYR A 11 29.59 9.73 -7.25
N GLU A 12 29.80 11.03 -7.48
CA GLU A 12 31.14 11.63 -7.47
C GLU A 12 31.81 11.68 -6.09
N LYS A 13 31.01 11.73 -5.02
CA LYS A 13 31.55 11.69 -3.65
C LYS A 13 32.02 10.30 -3.23
N PHE A 14 31.48 9.24 -3.85
CA PHE A 14 31.83 7.84 -3.57
C PHE A 14 33.15 7.40 -4.23
N GLU A 15 33.56 8.00 -5.36
CA GLU A 15 34.79 7.59 -6.04
C GLU A 15 36.09 8.10 -5.38
N LYS A 16 36.05 9.09 -4.50
CA LYS A 16 37.26 9.67 -3.86
C LYS A 16 37.74 9.01 -2.58
N GLY A 17 37.07 7.99 -2.08
CA GLY A 17 37.40 7.30 -0.82
C GLY A 17 37.83 5.85 -1.00
N ARG A 18 38.83 5.55 -1.84
CA ARG A 18 39.48 4.23 -1.83
C ARG A 18 40.38 4.11 -0.61
N ASN A 19 39.98 3.28 0.29
CA ASN A 19 40.63 2.64 1.46
C ASN A 19 40.00 3.03 2.79
N ASN A 20 38.79 2.49 3.05
CA ASN A 20 38.43 2.07 4.40
C ASN A 20 37.30 1.04 4.26
N MET A 21 37.40 -0.04 5.04
CA MET A 21 36.29 -0.97 5.24
C MET A 21 35.00 -0.16 5.37
N ALA A 22 34.03 -0.40 4.51
CA ALA A 22 32.75 0.30 4.52
C ALA A 22 32.10 0.04 5.89
N ILE A 23 32.30 0.97 6.81
CA ILE A 23 31.44 1.13 7.95
C ILE A 23 30.10 1.49 7.33
N VAL A 24 29.14 0.62 7.45
CA VAL A 24 27.74 0.93 7.12
C VAL A 24 27.41 2.13 7.97
N VAL A 25 27.19 3.30 7.36
CA VAL A 25 26.70 4.46 8.10
C VAL A 25 25.21 4.19 8.31
N PRO A 26 24.75 3.95 9.56
CA PRO A 26 23.36 3.55 9.83
C PRO A 26 22.33 4.50 9.21
N GLU A 27 22.65 5.80 9.18
CA GLU A 27 21.81 6.84 8.60
C GLU A 27 21.60 6.65 7.09
N ILE A 28 22.66 6.34 6.32
CA ILE A 28 22.55 6.11 4.87
C ILE A 28 21.76 4.84 4.59
N PHE A 29 21.95 3.82 5.40
CA PHE A 29 21.19 2.57 5.28
C PHE A 29 19.71 2.79 5.63
N ALA A 30 19.42 3.60 6.65
CA ALA A 30 18.06 3.98 7.03
C ALA A 30 17.34 4.70 5.88
N ASP A 31 17.99 5.70 5.29
CA ASP A 31 17.44 6.45 4.15
C ASP A 31 17.16 5.53 2.95
N ALA A 32 18.09 4.63 2.64
CA ALA A 32 17.92 3.68 1.54
C ALA A 32 16.78 2.68 1.79
N THR A 33 16.64 2.20 3.03
CA THR A 33 15.55 1.28 3.40
C THR A 33 14.20 1.98 3.38
N ASN A 34 14.10 3.20 3.91
CA ASN A 34 12.87 3.98 3.88
C ASN A 34 12.46 4.33 2.45
N ALA A 35 13.41 4.72 1.59
CA ALA A 35 13.14 4.96 0.18
C ALA A 35 12.67 3.69 -0.53
N ALA A 36 13.25 2.54 -0.23
CA ALA A 36 12.82 1.26 -0.79
C ALA A 36 11.43 0.83 -0.28
N LEU A 37 11.14 1.06 1.00
CA LEU A 37 9.83 0.83 1.60
C LEU A 37 8.75 1.65 0.90
N ASP A 38 8.96 2.98 0.81
CA ASP A 38 7.99 3.89 0.18
C ASP A 38 7.77 3.57 -1.31
N HIS A 39 8.83 3.15 -2.00
CA HIS A 39 8.72 2.73 -3.40
C HIS A 39 7.98 1.39 -3.57
N SER A 40 8.13 0.47 -2.64
CA SER A 40 7.60 -0.89 -2.74
C SER A 40 6.16 -1.01 -2.24
N ILE A 41 5.68 -0.08 -1.42
CA ILE A 41 4.28 -0.03 -0.99
C ILE A 41 3.39 0.25 -2.21
N ARG A 42 2.42 -0.63 -2.45
CA ARG A 42 1.47 -0.53 -3.57
C ARG A 42 0.05 -0.25 -3.10
N ILE A 43 -0.46 -1.08 -2.21
CA ILE A 43 -1.82 -0.98 -1.68
C ILE A 43 -1.91 0.14 -0.65
N GLY A 44 -0.86 0.33 0.15
CA GLY A 44 -0.80 1.42 1.13
C GLY A 44 -0.94 2.81 0.52
N ARG A 45 -0.61 3.00 -0.78
CA ARG A 45 -0.79 4.29 -1.47
C ARG A 45 -2.24 4.68 -1.73
N ILE A 46 -3.14 3.70 -1.87
CA ILE A 46 -4.58 3.94 -2.00
C ILE A 46 -5.29 3.98 -0.65
N ALA A 47 -4.60 3.60 0.42
CA ALA A 47 -5.11 3.74 1.76
C ALA A 47 -5.03 5.21 2.21
N PHE A 48 -6.01 5.65 2.98
CA PHE A 48 -6.02 6.97 3.57
C PHE A 48 -5.07 6.99 4.77
N ASP A 49 -4.08 7.88 4.73
CA ASP A 49 -3.20 8.10 5.87
C ASP A 49 -3.95 8.94 6.92
N ALA A 50 -4.32 8.31 8.01
CA ALA A 50 -5.03 8.92 9.12
C ALA A 50 -4.09 9.32 10.28
N THR A 51 -2.78 9.28 10.08
CA THR A 51 -1.79 9.56 11.12
C THR A 51 -1.98 10.95 11.74
N ASP A 52 -2.30 11.95 10.92
CA ASP A 52 -2.51 13.33 11.39
C ASP A 52 -3.86 13.54 12.09
N LEU A 53 -4.87 12.69 11.86
CA LEU A 53 -6.20 12.85 12.44
C LEU A 53 -6.28 12.34 13.88
N VAL A 54 -5.41 11.44 14.27
CA VAL A 54 -5.52 10.72 15.55
C VAL A 54 -4.72 11.40 16.67
N GLY A 55 -4.10 12.54 16.40
CA GLY A 55 -3.38 13.33 17.42
C GLY A 55 -2.15 12.60 17.98
N ASP A 56 -1.78 12.87 19.24
CA ASP A 56 -0.52 12.44 19.89
C ASP A 56 -0.41 10.92 20.20
N ILE A 57 -0.94 10.03 19.35
CA ILE A 57 -0.81 8.56 19.50
C ILE A 57 0.65 8.10 19.38
N ARG A 58 1.52 8.93 18.84
CA ARG A 58 2.96 8.62 18.74
C ARG A 58 3.60 8.31 20.10
N THR A 59 2.96 8.67 21.20
CA THR A 59 3.57 8.58 22.53
C THR A 59 2.98 7.47 23.40
N TYR A 60 1.67 7.15 23.30
CA TYR A 60 1.04 6.19 24.23
C TYR A 60 -0.15 5.46 23.62
N GLY A 61 -0.26 4.16 23.85
CA GLY A 61 -1.39 3.32 23.51
C GLY A 61 -1.05 2.20 22.51
N ASP A 62 -1.77 1.08 22.62
CA ASP A 62 -1.69 -0.08 21.74
C ASP A 62 -2.89 -0.17 20.77
N THR A 63 -3.86 0.70 20.94
CA THR A 63 -5.12 0.69 20.21
C THR A 63 -5.40 2.08 19.65
N VAL A 64 -5.77 2.13 18.39
CA VAL A 64 -6.12 3.36 17.66
C VAL A 64 -7.59 3.33 17.32
N HIS A 65 -8.25 4.49 17.46
CA HIS A 65 -9.65 4.69 17.13
C HIS A 65 -9.78 5.38 15.77
N PHE A 66 -10.58 4.77 14.89
CA PHE A 66 -10.95 5.34 13.59
C PHE A 66 -12.42 5.79 13.68
N PRO A 67 -12.71 7.06 13.97
CA PRO A 67 -14.08 7.53 14.02
C PRO A 67 -14.71 7.52 12.63
N VAL A 68 -15.80 6.80 12.48
CA VAL A 68 -16.61 6.79 11.25
C VAL A 68 -17.87 7.58 11.52
N ILE A 69 -18.12 8.59 10.71
CA ILE A 69 -19.35 9.38 10.75
C ILE A 69 -20.37 8.71 9.85
N ASP A 70 -21.49 8.27 10.43
CA ASP A 70 -22.58 7.69 9.67
C ASP A 70 -23.25 8.75 8.80
N ARG A 71 -23.77 8.30 7.64
CA ARG A 71 -24.46 9.20 6.71
C ARG A 71 -25.73 9.74 7.36
N ILE A 72 -25.91 11.06 7.32
CA ILE A 72 -27.12 11.74 7.76
C ILE A 72 -28.30 11.36 6.82
N SER A 73 -29.53 11.37 7.35
CA SER A 73 -30.75 11.19 6.57
C SER A 73 -30.87 12.18 5.42
N ASP A 74 -31.64 11.82 4.39
CA ASP A 74 -31.87 12.70 3.26
C ASP A 74 -32.62 13.98 3.69
N ALA A 75 -32.44 15.06 2.92
CA ALA A 75 -33.08 16.35 3.22
C ALA A 75 -34.62 16.26 3.08
N GLU A 76 -35.32 16.89 4.01
CA GLU A 76 -36.78 16.95 4.01
C GLU A 76 -37.26 18.20 3.25
N VAL A 77 -38.41 18.06 2.56
CA VAL A 77 -39.07 19.20 1.90
C VAL A 77 -39.76 20.02 2.99
N MET A 78 -39.40 21.31 3.07
CA MET A 78 -40.02 22.23 4.03
C MET A 78 -41.31 22.81 3.46
N GLU A 79 -42.38 22.76 4.25
CA GLU A 79 -43.58 23.56 4.03
C GLU A 79 -43.51 24.83 4.90
N ASP A 80 -44.17 25.91 4.46
CA ASP A 80 -44.20 27.16 5.19
C ASP A 80 -44.74 26.98 6.63
N GLY A 81 -43.89 27.26 7.63
CA GLY A 81 -44.23 27.16 9.04
C GLY A 81 -43.90 25.84 9.72
N THR A 82 -43.31 24.86 9.02
CA THR A 82 -42.80 23.62 9.65
C THR A 82 -41.36 23.80 10.15
N GLU A 83 -41.10 23.32 11.37
CA GLU A 83 -39.73 23.24 11.93
C GLU A 83 -39.00 22.03 11.36
N LEU A 84 -37.70 22.21 11.00
CA LEU A 84 -36.83 21.11 10.65
C LEU A 84 -36.52 20.25 11.87
N THR A 85 -36.66 18.94 11.72
CA THR A 85 -36.23 17.99 12.76
C THR A 85 -34.72 17.79 12.67
N PRO A 86 -33.95 18.19 13.70
CA PRO A 86 -32.49 17.98 13.67
C PRO A 86 -32.17 16.48 13.70
N SER A 87 -31.36 16.03 12.76
CA SER A 87 -30.83 14.67 12.76
C SER A 87 -29.61 14.60 13.68
N GLU A 88 -29.57 13.60 14.56
CA GLU A 88 -28.40 13.36 15.38
C GLU A 88 -27.32 12.67 14.54
N VAL A 89 -26.08 13.14 14.66
CA VAL A 89 -24.92 12.53 14.02
C VAL A 89 -24.47 11.34 14.87
N SER A 90 -24.61 10.13 14.35
CA SER A 90 -24.04 8.96 14.99
C SER A 90 -22.60 8.75 14.53
N MET A 91 -21.74 8.34 15.46
CA MET A 91 -20.35 7.98 15.19
C MET A 91 -20.14 6.54 15.62
N THR A 92 -19.65 5.72 14.67
CA THR A 92 -19.23 4.36 14.97
C THR A 92 -17.72 4.36 15.21
N ASP A 93 -17.31 3.81 16.36
CA ASP A 93 -15.89 3.73 16.72
C ASP A 93 -15.32 2.39 16.24
N ASN A 94 -14.44 2.46 15.27
CA ASN A 94 -13.67 1.31 14.79
C ASN A 94 -12.28 1.33 15.43
N THR A 95 -11.94 0.27 16.15
CA THR A 95 -10.62 0.15 16.78
C THR A 95 -9.69 -0.75 16.00
N ALA A 96 -8.41 -0.38 15.96
CA ALA A 96 -7.33 -1.22 15.45
C ALA A 96 -6.20 -1.32 16.46
N LYS A 97 -5.58 -2.49 16.56
CA LYS A 97 -4.38 -2.69 17.38
C LYS A 97 -3.14 -2.35 16.57
N ILE A 98 -2.23 -1.63 17.20
CA ILE A 98 -0.92 -1.33 16.62
C ILE A 98 -0.10 -2.62 16.59
N LYS A 99 0.52 -2.86 15.46
CA LYS A 99 1.44 -3.98 15.24
C LYS A 99 2.85 -3.46 15.04
N GLN A 100 3.81 -4.14 15.60
CA GLN A 100 5.23 -3.94 15.30
C GLN A 100 5.66 -4.99 14.27
N VAL A 101 6.17 -4.54 13.14
CA VAL A 101 6.71 -5.40 12.10
C VAL A 101 8.18 -5.07 11.91
N GLY A 102 9.02 -6.08 11.82
CA GLY A 102 10.45 -5.86 11.66
C GLY A 102 11.14 -7.02 10.95
N LYS A 103 12.30 -6.71 10.38
CA LYS A 103 13.17 -7.66 9.72
C LYS A 103 14.61 -7.44 10.15
N ALA A 104 15.32 -8.53 10.45
CA ALA A 104 16.74 -8.49 10.76
C ALA A 104 17.53 -9.32 9.75
N VAL A 105 18.70 -8.80 9.37
CA VAL A 105 19.65 -9.47 8.46
C VAL A 105 21.02 -9.49 9.10
N ARG A 106 21.69 -10.65 9.04
CA ARG A 106 23.06 -10.83 9.53
C ARG A 106 24.03 -10.92 8.36
N ILE A 107 25.02 -10.04 8.36
CA ILE A 107 26.06 -9.95 7.34
C ILE A 107 27.38 -10.44 7.95
N TYR A 108 27.95 -11.52 7.41
CA TYR A 108 29.26 -12.00 7.82
C TYR A 108 30.37 -11.26 7.08
N ASP A 109 31.45 -10.92 7.78
CA ASP A 109 32.61 -10.19 7.21
C ASP A 109 33.20 -10.90 5.99
N LYS A 110 33.20 -12.23 5.99
CA LYS A 110 33.67 -13.03 4.86
C LYS A 110 32.87 -12.71 3.58
N HIS A 111 31.54 -12.60 3.69
CA HIS A 111 30.68 -12.32 2.54
C HIS A 111 30.84 -10.89 2.07
N SER A 112 30.93 -9.91 2.97
CA SER A 112 31.12 -8.51 2.60
C SER A 112 32.44 -8.26 1.89
N THR A 113 33.49 -9.04 2.21
CA THR A 113 34.81 -8.92 1.59
C THR A 113 34.89 -9.65 0.25
N GLN A 114 34.13 -10.74 0.06
CA GLN A 114 34.17 -11.57 -1.15
C GLN A 114 33.22 -11.10 -2.26
N VAL A 115 32.16 -10.39 -1.91
CA VAL A 115 31.18 -9.90 -2.88
C VAL A 115 31.62 -8.51 -3.38
N LYS A 116 32.02 -8.43 -4.65
CA LYS A 116 32.21 -7.15 -5.34
C LYS A 116 30.83 -6.57 -5.67
N GLY A 117 30.44 -5.51 -5.03
CA GLY A 117 29.22 -4.78 -5.39
C GLY A 117 28.46 -4.25 -4.19
N HIS A 118 27.29 -3.70 -4.45
CA HIS A 118 26.41 -3.00 -3.51
C HIS A 118 25.61 -3.98 -2.62
N LEU A 119 26.30 -4.87 -1.88
CA LEU A 119 25.63 -5.86 -1.02
C LEU A 119 24.75 -5.18 0.03
N ILE A 120 25.23 -4.09 0.60
CA ILE A 120 24.53 -3.35 1.65
C ILE A 120 23.29 -2.67 1.10
N ASP A 121 23.41 -2.00 -0.06
CA ASP A 121 22.28 -1.33 -0.72
C ASP A 121 21.19 -2.34 -1.14
N ASN A 122 21.60 -3.50 -1.67
CA ASN A 122 20.67 -4.57 -2.01
C ASN A 122 19.95 -5.13 -0.78
N MET A 123 20.62 -5.22 0.37
CA MET A 123 20.00 -5.66 1.61
C MET A 123 19.02 -4.63 2.17
N ALA A 124 19.38 -3.35 2.11
CA ALA A 124 18.48 -2.26 2.48
C ALA A 124 17.19 -2.32 1.65
N THR A 125 17.33 -2.47 0.33
CA THR A 125 16.20 -2.61 -0.58
C THR A 125 15.33 -3.83 -0.23
N GLN A 126 15.92 -5.01 -0.01
CA GLN A 126 15.17 -6.22 0.34
C GLN A 126 14.46 -6.14 1.70
N ILE A 127 15.05 -5.44 2.67
CA ILE A 127 14.38 -5.19 3.96
C ILE A 127 13.17 -4.28 3.74
N GLY A 128 13.32 -3.17 3.02
CA GLY A 128 12.22 -2.26 2.68
C GLY A 128 11.09 -2.95 1.92
N GLU A 129 11.41 -3.73 0.89
CA GLU A 129 10.45 -4.55 0.14
C GLU A 129 9.70 -5.54 1.04
N SER A 130 10.42 -6.23 1.94
CA SER A 130 9.81 -7.21 2.85
C SER A 130 8.85 -6.56 3.85
N MET A 131 9.14 -5.33 4.30
CA MET A 131 8.27 -4.57 5.19
C MET A 131 7.04 -4.04 4.44
N ALA A 132 7.22 -3.52 3.22
CA ALA A 132 6.13 -3.09 2.35
C ALA A 132 5.15 -4.25 2.04
N ASP A 133 5.68 -5.43 1.75
CA ASP A 133 4.87 -6.64 1.54
C ASP A 133 4.03 -7.02 2.78
N ALA A 134 4.56 -6.79 3.98
CA ALA A 134 3.84 -7.06 5.22
C ALA A 134 2.68 -6.08 5.41
N ILE A 135 2.88 -4.79 5.15
CA ILE A 135 1.85 -3.75 5.19
C ILE A 135 0.73 -4.07 4.18
N ASP A 136 1.11 -4.36 2.94
CA ASP A 136 0.14 -4.67 1.87
C ASP A 136 -0.66 -5.94 2.18
N LYS A 137 -0.05 -6.98 2.75
CA LYS A 137 -0.75 -8.20 3.20
C LYS A 137 -1.74 -7.93 4.33
N ASP A 138 -1.37 -7.07 5.28
CA ASP A 138 -2.26 -6.70 6.38
C ASP A 138 -3.47 -5.91 5.89
N LEU A 139 -3.27 -4.99 4.92
CA LEU A 139 -4.36 -4.24 4.27
C LEU A 139 -5.32 -5.17 3.53
N ILE A 140 -4.81 -6.14 2.77
CA ILE A 140 -5.64 -7.16 2.12
C ILE A 140 -6.38 -8.01 3.17
N GLY A 141 -5.70 -8.41 4.23
CA GLY A 141 -6.30 -9.20 5.31
C GLY A 141 -7.46 -8.47 6.01
N GLU A 142 -7.37 -7.15 6.20
CA GLU A 142 -8.48 -6.36 6.75
C GLU A 142 -9.65 -6.22 5.76
N MET A 143 -9.36 -6.08 4.46
CA MET A 143 -10.41 -6.08 3.43
C MET A 143 -11.13 -7.44 3.36
N ASP A 144 -10.42 -8.55 3.40
CA ASP A 144 -11.00 -9.91 3.37
C ASP A 144 -11.95 -10.17 4.54
N LYS A 145 -11.61 -9.66 5.73
CA LYS A 145 -12.41 -9.85 6.96
C LYS A 145 -13.64 -8.95 7.00
N SER A 146 -13.52 -7.72 6.56
CA SER A 146 -14.48 -6.66 6.90
C SER A 146 -15.27 -6.13 5.71
N ALA A 147 -14.94 -6.48 4.44
CA ALA A 147 -15.68 -6.00 3.28
C ALA A 147 -17.13 -6.50 3.26
N ALA A 148 -18.05 -5.56 3.03
CA ALA A 148 -19.50 -5.86 3.02
C ALA A 148 -19.96 -6.51 1.71
N TYR A 149 -19.28 -6.24 0.59
CA TYR A 149 -19.71 -6.70 -0.72
C TYR A 149 -18.76 -7.75 -1.28
N LYS A 150 -19.34 -8.86 -1.73
CA LYS A 150 -18.63 -9.93 -2.42
C LYS A 150 -19.38 -10.25 -3.72
N VAL A 151 -18.69 -10.25 -4.83
CA VAL A 151 -19.26 -10.56 -6.16
C VAL A 151 -18.65 -11.84 -6.68
N SER A 152 -19.50 -12.73 -7.23
CA SER A 152 -19.06 -13.99 -7.80
C SER A 152 -18.33 -13.78 -9.12
N GLY A 153 -17.12 -14.37 -9.21
CA GLY A 153 -16.29 -14.37 -10.42
C GLY A 153 -15.69 -15.74 -10.67
N ASP A 154 -14.88 -15.85 -11.70
CA ASP A 154 -14.11 -17.06 -11.96
C ASP A 154 -12.84 -17.12 -11.10
N ALA A 155 -12.36 -18.32 -10.80
CA ALA A 155 -11.16 -18.52 -9.97
C ALA A 155 -9.87 -17.96 -10.61
N THR A 156 -9.77 -18.01 -11.94
CA THR A 156 -8.54 -17.68 -12.69
C THR A 156 -8.78 -16.72 -13.85
N SER A 157 -9.99 -16.21 -14.00
CA SER A 157 -10.37 -15.28 -15.05
C SER A 157 -11.24 -14.17 -14.50
N ILE A 158 -11.21 -13.03 -15.16
CA ILE A 158 -12.10 -11.92 -14.86
C ILE A 158 -12.64 -11.38 -16.18
N THR A 159 -13.91 -10.97 -16.16
CA THR A 159 -14.60 -10.43 -17.34
C THR A 159 -15.07 -9.00 -17.06
N TYR A 160 -15.28 -8.23 -18.12
CA TYR A 160 -15.88 -6.90 -18.04
C TYR A 160 -17.18 -6.88 -17.22
N THR A 161 -18.06 -7.83 -17.49
CA THR A 161 -19.37 -7.93 -16.81
C THR A 161 -19.22 -8.17 -15.30
N THR A 162 -18.20 -8.91 -14.87
CA THR A 162 -17.94 -9.15 -13.44
C THR A 162 -17.44 -7.89 -12.75
N ILE A 163 -16.61 -7.10 -13.44
CA ILE A 163 -16.10 -5.83 -12.91
C ILE A 163 -17.27 -4.83 -12.80
N GLU A 164 -18.12 -4.72 -13.83
CA GLU A 164 -19.28 -3.85 -13.78
C GLU A 164 -20.26 -4.22 -12.67
N ALA A 165 -20.54 -5.51 -12.50
CA ALA A 165 -21.37 -5.99 -11.39
C ALA A 165 -20.80 -5.60 -10.01
N ALA A 166 -19.47 -5.50 -9.89
CA ALA A 166 -18.85 -5.01 -8.66
C ALA A 166 -19.00 -3.48 -8.52
N PHE A 167 -18.93 -2.72 -9.61
CA PHE A 167 -19.21 -1.28 -9.56
C PHE A 167 -20.67 -0.98 -9.24
N ASP A 168 -21.62 -1.80 -9.72
CA ASP A 168 -23.05 -1.66 -9.40
C ASP A 168 -23.32 -1.70 -7.89
N CYS A 169 -22.50 -2.43 -7.10
CA CYS A 169 -22.60 -2.43 -5.65
C CYS A 169 -22.34 -1.05 -5.03
N PHE A 170 -21.65 -0.16 -5.72
CA PHE A 170 -21.35 1.19 -5.26
C PHE A 170 -22.40 2.25 -5.64
N GLY A 171 -23.30 1.93 -6.56
CA GLY A 171 -24.32 2.83 -7.05
C GLY A 171 -23.81 3.89 -8.03
N ASP A 172 -24.54 5.00 -8.14
CA ASP A 172 -24.39 6.03 -9.17
C ASP A 172 -23.09 6.88 -9.14
N LYS A 173 -22.32 6.80 -8.05
CA LYS A 173 -21.09 7.58 -7.85
C LYS A 173 -19.83 6.74 -7.84
N ALA A 174 -19.88 5.51 -8.33
CA ALA A 174 -18.79 4.57 -8.30
C ALA A 174 -17.50 5.11 -8.93
N ASP A 175 -17.57 5.55 -10.18
CA ASP A 175 -16.38 5.96 -10.96
C ASP A 175 -15.62 7.16 -10.38
N ARG A 176 -16.32 8.07 -9.71
CA ARG A 176 -15.72 9.30 -9.17
C ARG A 176 -15.03 9.12 -7.83
N ASN A 177 -15.36 8.06 -7.12
CA ASN A 177 -14.93 7.86 -5.73
C ASN A 177 -14.09 6.59 -5.56
N THR A 178 -13.66 5.96 -6.64
CA THR A 178 -12.83 4.75 -6.60
C THR A 178 -11.35 5.13 -6.52
N ALA A 179 -10.66 4.62 -5.50
CA ALA A 179 -9.23 4.81 -5.31
C ALA A 179 -8.40 3.94 -6.25
N GLY A 180 -8.86 2.70 -6.49
CA GLY A 180 -8.16 1.79 -7.38
C GLY A 180 -8.76 0.39 -7.42
N ILE A 181 -8.26 -0.39 -8.37
CA ILE A 181 -8.56 -1.81 -8.54
C ILE A 181 -7.27 -2.59 -8.29
N ILE A 182 -7.30 -3.51 -7.33
CA ILE A 182 -6.15 -4.35 -6.98
C ILE A 182 -6.35 -5.73 -7.61
N ILE A 183 -5.38 -6.17 -8.40
CA ILE A 183 -5.44 -7.45 -9.11
C ILE A 183 -4.21 -8.32 -8.85
N ASN A 184 -4.38 -9.63 -8.98
CA ASN A 184 -3.26 -10.57 -8.99
C ASN A 184 -2.56 -10.59 -10.36
N SER A 185 -1.25 -10.87 -10.38
CA SER A 185 -0.46 -10.98 -11.62
C SER A 185 -1.00 -11.99 -12.63
N ARG A 186 -1.68 -13.05 -12.16
CA ARG A 186 -2.32 -14.07 -13.00
C ARG A 186 -3.48 -13.52 -13.85
N LEU A 187 -4.13 -12.44 -13.39
CA LEU A 187 -5.24 -11.78 -14.10
C LEU A 187 -4.78 -10.67 -15.05
N ARG A 188 -3.49 -10.28 -15.00
CA ARG A 188 -2.95 -9.19 -15.81
C ARG A 188 -3.27 -9.32 -17.30
N SER A 189 -3.08 -10.51 -17.88
CA SER A 189 -3.32 -10.73 -19.32
C SER A 189 -4.79 -10.52 -19.69
N LYS A 190 -5.71 -10.83 -18.79
CA LYS A 190 -7.15 -10.65 -19.00
C LYS A 190 -7.52 -9.17 -19.02
N PHE A 191 -7.00 -8.39 -18.05
CA PHE A 191 -7.21 -6.94 -18.06
C PHE A 191 -6.62 -6.27 -19.31
N LEU A 192 -5.42 -6.66 -19.73
CA LEU A 192 -4.78 -6.11 -20.94
C LEU A 192 -5.54 -6.41 -22.25
N SER A 193 -6.46 -7.37 -22.25
CA SER A 193 -7.29 -7.75 -23.39
C SER A 193 -8.66 -7.08 -23.43
N MET A 194 -9.04 -6.32 -22.37
CA MET A 194 -10.31 -5.59 -22.32
C MET A 194 -10.19 -4.24 -23.03
N ASP A 195 -11.22 -3.86 -23.77
CA ASP A 195 -11.23 -2.61 -24.56
C ASP A 195 -11.31 -1.36 -23.65
N GLU A 196 -11.94 -1.48 -22.49
CA GLU A 196 -12.09 -0.40 -21.50
C GLU A 196 -10.83 -0.14 -20.68
N PHE A 197 -9.84 -1.02 -20.79
CA PHE A 197 -8.57 -0.89 -20.10
C PHE A 197 -7.57 -0.09 -20.93
N VAL A 198 -7.18 1.07 -20.41
CA VAL A 198 -6.16 1.93 -21.02
C VAL A 198 -4.79 1.56 -20.43
N LYS A 199 -3.91 1.02 -21.26
CA LYS A 199 -2.57 0.64 -20.86
C LYS A 199 -1.76 1.86 -20.48
N ASN A 200 -0.88 1.71 -19.50
CA ASN A 200 -0.02 2.81 -19.02
C ASN A 200 0.91 3.36 -20.12
N ASP A 201 1.36 2.52 -21.06
CA ASP A 201 2.17 2.90 -22.20
C ASP A 201 1.45 3.82 -23.22
N ARG A 202 0.10 3.85 -23.18
CA ARG A 202 -0.73 4.71 -24.06
C ARG A 202 -1.29 5.93 -23.34
N THR A 203 -1.12 6.03 -22.04
CA THR A 203 -1.60 7.18 -21.28
C THR A 203 -0.58 8.30 -21.41
N TYR A 204 -0.99 9.48 -21.88
CA TYR A 204 -0.15 10.68 -22.00
C TYR A 204 0.21 11.31 -20.64
N VAL A 205 0.21 10.53 -19.57
CA VAL A 205 0.74 10.97 -18.28
C VAL A 205 2.27 10.87 -18.36
N ASN A 206 2.86 11.72 -19.22
CA ASN A 206 4.29 11.89 -19.24
C ASN A 206 4.68 12.83 -18.11
N ASN A 207 5.49 12.34 -17.20
CA ASN A 207 6.36 13.24 -16.44
C ASN A 207 7.14 14.09 -17.45
N ALA A 208 7.53 15.30 -17.06
CA ALA A 208 8.24 16.28 -17.91
C ALA A 208 9.45 15.74 -18.68
N ASN A 209 9.85 14.49 -18.50
CA ASN A 209 10.96 13.78 -19.14
C ASN A 209 10.54 12.68 -20.14
N GLY A 210 9.22 12.49 -20.43
CA GLY A 210 8.77 11.54 -21.44
C GLY A 210 8.96 10.05 -21.10
N THR A 211 9.29 9.71 -19.84
CA THR A 211 9.34 8.33 -19.35
C THR A 211 7.98 7.91 -18.84
N PRO A 212 7.47 6.73 -19.23
CA PRO A 212 6.26 6.17 -18.60
C PRO A 212 6.50 6.07 -17.09
N VAL A 213 5.54 6.56 -16.30
CA VAL A 213 5.59 6.40 -14.85
C VAL A 213 5.14 4.99 -14.53
N ASP A 214 6.08 4.06 -14.48
CA ASP A 214 5.82 2.62 -14.23
C ASP A 214 6.15 2.23 -12.78
N ASP A 215 6.42 3.24 -11.93
CA ASP A 215 7.06 3.02 -10.63
C ASP A 215 6.15 2.49 -9.53
N ASP A 216 4.83 2.56 -9.69
CA ASP A 216 3.90 2.35 -8.60
C ASP A 216 3.14 1.01 -8.64
N GLY A 217 3.56 0.08 -9.50
CA GLY A 217 2.82 -1.17 -9.74
C GLY A 217 1.50 -0.98 -10.48
N VAL A 218 1.22 0.22 -10.99
CA VAL A 218 0.05 0.53 -11.82
C VAL A 218 0.29 0.05 -13.23
N ILE A 219 -0.52 -0.89 -13.70
CA ILE A 219 -0.41 -1.44 -15.06
C ILE A 219 -1.22 -0.66 -16.10
N GLY A 220 -2.11 0.19 -15.67
CA GLY A 220 -2.96 1.03 -16.50
C GLY A 220 -4.17 1.55 -15.74
N TYR A 221 -5.13 2.08 -16.50
CA TYR A 221 -6.31 2.73 -15.95
C TYR A 221 -7.59 2.10 -16.49
N TRP A 222 -8.52 1.78 -15.60
CA TRP A 222 -9.86 1.37 -15.98
C TRP A 222 -10.69 2.59 -16.38
N ARG A 223 -11.31 2.56 -17.54
CA ARG A 223 -12.05 3.69 -18.15
C ARG A 223 -11.26 5.01 -18.15
N GLY A 224 -9.93 4.91 -18.19
CA GLY A 224 -9.03 6.07 -18.25
C GLY A 224 -8.87 6.88 -16.96
N SER A 225 -9.53 6.52 -15.85
CA SER A 225 -9.50 7.28 -14.60
C SER A 225 -9.09 6.48 -13.36
N ILE A 226 -9.44 5.20 -13.28
CA ILE A 226 -9.24 4.37 -12.09
C ILE A 226 -7.95 3.55 -12.25
N PRO A 227 -6.93 3.74 -11.41
CA PRO A 227 -5.68 2.99 -11.49
C PRO A 227 -5.90 1.50 -11.19
N VAL A 228 -5.29 0.64 -11.99
CA VAL A 228 -5.26 -0.81 -11.78
C VAL A 228 -3.89 -1.20 -11.28
N ILE A 229 -3.84 -1.65 -10.03
CA ILE A 229 -2.61 -1.94 -9.28
C ILE A 229 -2.38 -3.45 -9.26
N LEU A 230 -1.16 -3.85 -9.61
CA LEU A 230 -0.74 -5.23 -9.58
C LEU A 230 -0.11 -5.55 -8.22
N SER A 231 -0.71 -6.46 -7.46
CA SER A 231 -0.13 -6.97 -6.23
C SER A 231 -0.38 -8.46 -6.08
N ASN A 232 0.65 -9.21 -5.70
CA ASN A 232 0.52 -10.63 -5.39
C ASN A 232 0.33 -10.88 -3.88
N ASN A 233 0.44 -9.84 -3.07
CA ASN A 233 0.36 -9.91 -1.62
C ASN A 233 -1.07 -10.19 -1.17
N GLY A 234 -1.37 -11.44 -0.77
CA GLY A 234 -2.70 -11.83 -0.28
C GLY A 234 -3.84 -11.89 -1.32
N THR A 235 -3.56 -11.56 -2.59
CA THR A 235 -4.57 -11.54 -3.69
C THR A 235 -4.81 -12.90 -4.32
N TYR A 236 -4.12 -13.95 -3.89
CA TYR A 236 -4.32 -15.33 -4.29
C TYR A 236 -4.55 -16.22 -3.08
N ASP A 237 -5.61 -17.02 -3.13
CA ASP A 237 -5.94 -17.99 -2.11
C ASP A 237 -5.40 -19.35 -2.53
N GLU A 238 -4.39 -19.87 -1.83
CA GLU A 238 -3.75 -21.15 -2.15
C GLU A 238 -4.63 -22.35 -1.82
N GLU A 239 -5.49 -22.25 -0.81
CA GLU A 239 -6.38 -23.33 -0.41
C GLU A 239 -7.54 -23.51 -1.40
N LYS A 240 -8.12 -22.39 -1.85
CA LYS A 240 -9.26 -22.36 -2.77
C LYS A 240 -8.83 -22.29 -4.23
N LEU A 241 -7.53 -22.10 -4.51
CA LEU A 241 -6.93 -21.94 -5.84
C LEU A 241 -7.60 -20.84 -6.66
N GLU A 242 -7.93 -19.73 -6.03
CA GLU A 242 -8.64 -18.62 -6.66
C GLU A 242 -7.91 -17.28 -6.53
N CYS A 243 -8.03 -16.45 -7.57
CA CYS A 243 -7.60 -15.07 -7.53
C CYS A 243 -8.70 -14.20 -6.92
N LYS A 244 -8.28 -13.21 -6.12
CA LYS A 244 -9.15 -12.19 -5.55
C LYS A 244 -8.84 -10.85 -6.22
N THR A 245 -9.87 -10.11 -6.59
CA THR A 245 -9.75 -8.74 -7.09
C THR A 245 -10.52 -7.83 -6.14
N TYR A 246 -9.92 -6.70 -5.80
CA TYR A 246 -10.51 -5.73 -4.89
C TYR A 246 -10.74 -4.41 -5.61
N ILE A 247 -11.92 -3.84 -5.45
CA ILE A 247 -12.25 -2.49 -5.87
C ILE A 247 -12.45 -1.67 -4.62
N VAL A 248 -11.65 -0.62 -4.47
CA VAL A 248 -11.56 0.17 -3.22
C VAL A 248 -11.99 1.60 -3.50
N LYS A 249 -12.90 2.14 -2.68
CA LYS A 249 -13.26 3.56 -2.68
C LYS A 249 -12.23 4.40 -1.92
N ASN A 250 -12.14 5.66 -2.29
CA ASN A 250 -11.33 6.64 -1.56
C ASN A 250 -11.81 6.75 -0.11
N GLY A 251 -10.86 6.68 0.83
CA GLY A 251 -11.13 6.78 2.25
C GLY A 251 -11.73 5.54 2.91
N ALA A 252 -11.94 4.44 2.16
CA ALA A 252 -12.47 3.21 2.74
C ALA A 252 -11.44 2.45 3.56
N LEU A 253 -10.17 2.52 3.18
CA LEU A 253 -9.07 1.83 3.82
C LEU A 253 -8.15 2.84 4.51
N GLY A 254 -7.83 2.63 5.78
CA GLY A 254 -7.00 3.52 6.58
C GLY A 254 -5.72 2.85 7.07
N ILE A 255 -4.67 3.64 7.10
CA ILE A 255 -3.38 3.30 7.72
C ILE A 255 -2.99 4.40 8.69
N ILE A 256 -2.41 4.02 9.82
CA ILE A 256 -1.83 4.93 10.81
C ILE A 256 -0.45 4.42 11.16
N LYS A 257 0.55 5.27 11.04
CA LYS A 257 1.92 4.99 11.44
C LYS A 257 2.19 5.60 12.81
N GLN A 258 2.50 4.75 13.80
CA GLN A 258 2.89 5.21 15.13
C GLN A 258 4.39 5.54 15.18
N LYS A 259 5.20 4.70 14.53
CA LYS A 259 6.65 4.86 14.43
C LYS A 259 7.07 4.54 13.00
N ASP A 260 7.75 5.48 12.38
CA ASP A 260 8.38 5.27 11.07
C ASP A 260 9.46 4.19 11.18
N ALA A 261 9.84 3.60 10.04
CA ALA A 261 10.84 2.56 10.04
C ALA A 261 12.16 3.04 10.67
N SER A 262 12.55 2.39 11.75
CA SER A 262 13.82 2.64 12.44
C SER A 262 14.79 1.50 12.19
N ILE A 263 16.07 1.85 12.04
CA ILE A 263 17.11 0.88 11.73
C ILE A 263 18.15 0.92 12.81
N GLU A 264 18.51 -0.28 13.30
CA GLU A 264 19.53 -0.47 14.32
C GLU A 264 20.61 -1.43 13.81
N GLU A 265 21.86 -1.09 14.07
CA GLU A 265 23.01 -1.91 13.76
C GLU A 265 23.66 -2.43 15.05
N GLN A 266 23.92 -3.74 15.09
CA GLN A 266 24.65 -4.37 16.18
C GLN A 266 25.83 -5.18 15.65
N ARG A 267 27.04 -4.87 16.16
CA ARG A 267 28.24 -5.64 15.83
C ARG A 267 28.37 -6.88 16.71
N GLU A 268 28.35 -8.06 16.11
CA GLU A 268 28.65 -9.35 16.75
C GLU A 268 30.12 -9.72 16.54
N SER A 269 31.00 -9.19 17.38
CA SER A 269 32.46 -9.36 17.21
C SER A 269 32.92 -10.81 17.30
N LEU A 270 32.29 -11.64 18.13
CA LEU A 270 32.61 -13.06 18.28
C LEU A 270 32.23 -13.89 17.03
N ARG A 271 31.16 -13.49 16.33
CA ARG A 271 30.72 -14.17 15.12
C ARG A 271 31.27 -13.55 13.83
N LYS A 272 32.04 -12.45 13.95
CA LYS A 272 32.56 -11.70 12.81
C LYS A 272 31.44 -11.37 11.84
N ALA A 273 30.36 -10.79 12.38
CA ALA A 273 29.16 -10.44 11.65
C ALA A 273 28.59 -9.11 12.15
N THR A 274 27.84 -8.44 11.30
CA THR A 274 27.03 -7.27 11.63
C THR A 274 25.57 -7.65 11.49
N LEU A 275 24.78 -7.40 12.53
CA LEU A 275 23.33 -7.56 12.52
C LEU A 275 22.70 -6.20 12.24
N ILE A 276 21.85 -6.13 11.26
CA ILE A 276 21.05 -4.95 10.93
C ILE A 276 19.59 -5.34 11.09
N SER A 277 18.85 -4.58 11.89
CA SER A 277 17.42 -4.76 12.10
C SER A 277 16.68 -3.48 11.73
N ALA A 278 15.54 -3.63 11.06
CA ALA A 278 14.58 -2.57 10.81
C ALA A 278 13.26 -2.94 11.46
N ASP A 279 12.59 -1.98 12.08
CA ASP A 279 11.26 -2.14 12.64
C ASP A 279 10.39 -0.90 12.41
N GLU A 280 9.09 -1.13 12.26
CA GLU A 280 8.05 -0.11 12.07
C GLU A 280 6.83 -0.47 12.90
N MET A 281 6.10 0.52 13.39
CA MET A 281 4.85 0.34 14.11
C MET A 281 3.71 1.03 13.37
N TYR A 282 2.70 0.25 13.00
CA TYR A 282 1.52 0.75 12.29
C TYR A 282 0.24 0.02 12.70
N ALA A 283 -0.88 0.62 12.36
CA ALA A 283 -2.19 -0.01 12.43
C ALA A 283 -2.92 0.18 11.09
N VAL A 284 -3.61 -0.85 10.65
CA VAL A 284 -4.44 -0.82 9.44
C VAL A 284 -5.88 -1.17 9.79
N LYS A 285 -6.83 -0.53 9.12
CA LYS A 285 -8.25 -0.78 9.34
C LYS A 285 -9.07 -0.49 8.08
N LEU A 286 -10.08 -1.32 7.82
CA LEU A 286 -11.14 -0.98 6.89
C LEU A 286 -12.13 -0.06 7.61
N ILE A 287 -12.13 1.23 7.21
CA ILE A 287 -12.96 2.28 7.82
C ILE A 287 -14.40 2.15 7.36
N ASP A 288 -14.61 2.03 6.03
CA ASP A 288 -15.94 1.83 5.44
C ASP A 288 -16.06 0.43 4.83
N PRO A 289 -16.77 -0.51 5.49
CA PRO A 289 -16.98 -1.85 4.94
C PRO A 289 -17.72 -1.88 3.59
N LYS A 290 -18.54 -0.87 3.30
CA LYS A 290 -19.27 -0.72 2.03
C LYS A 290 -18.43 -0.07 0.94
N GLY A 291 -17.25 0.42 1.30
CA GLY A 291 -16.30 1.03 0.37
C GLY A 291 -15.41 0.03 -0.35
N VAL A 292 -15.52 -1.26 -0.07
CA VAL A 292 -14.73 -2.30 -0.72
C VAL A 292 -15.61 -3.40 -1.27
N VAL A 293 -15.35 -3.79 -2.52
CA VAL A 293 -15.97 -4.97 -3.17
C VAL A 293 -14.89 -5.98 -3.48
N ILE A 294 -15.12 -7.22 -3.10
CA ILE A 294 -14.24 -8.36 -3.38
C ILE A 294 -14.86 -9.20 -4.49
N ILE A 295 -14.14 -9.38 -5.58
CA ILE A 295 -14.50 -10.31 -6.65
C ILE A 295 -13.72 -11.59 -6.43
N ARG A 296 -14.42 -12.70 -6.17
CA ARG A 296 -13.85 -14.03 -5.96
C ARG A 296 -14.84 -15.11 -6.37
N LYS A 297 -14.37 -16.33 -6.59
CA LYS A 297 -15.24 -17.45 -6.96
C LYS A 297 -16.08 -17.95 -5.78
N THR A 298 -15.45 -18.12 -4.63
CA THR A 298 -16.11 -18.65 -3.43
C THR A 298 -16.70 -17.49 -2.63
N ILE A 299 -18.03 -17.42 -2.57
CA ILE A 299 -18.77 -16.47 -1.73
C ILE A 299 -19.30 -17.25 -0.54
N GLU A 300 -18.72 -17.03 0.61
CA GLU A 300 -19.22 -17.52 1.91
C GLU A 300 -19.75 -16.33 2.72
#